data_19fd7552353cb5818a2e983395dbb8f8
#
_entry.id   19fd7552353cb5818a2e983395dbb8f8
#
_cell.length_a   1.000
_cell.length_b   1.000
_cell.length_c   1.000
_cell.angle_alpha   90.00
_cell.angle_beta   90.00
_cell.angle_gamma   90.00
#
_symmetry.space_group_name_H-M   'P 1'
#
loop_
_entity.id
_entity.type
_entity.pdbx_description
1 polymer ?
#
loop_
_entity_poly.entity_id
_entity_poly.type
_entity_poly.pdbx_seq_one_letter_code
_entity_poly.pdbx_strand_id
1 'polypeptide(L)'
;GIPGASSEVLEMIGYLCDRMSVNLELPTAEGLRAVAPNKARKNILTPMRFIQNGIKDSRMYHGNSSMKNRMYIDEQAYYEQMAEIKDSTARLSEYHRSLRVATDCGKADKLAEKSWESSLSIKRPDRYYVPAGQSTQMIVGATGESDYQIISVAEAMYNRFDMKRVFYSAFVNVNMDESLPGIGQPPPLKREHRLYQADFLMRFYGFKAGELLSEDNQSFNDYIDPKCQWAVGHLECFPVEIMTADYYTLLRVPGIGTNSVRRIIKARKHAKLSFTDLKKMGVVLKRALYFITCDGRMMYNTKLDESYITRHLIYNERPDTMLLADNKSCTYEQMSIFAVSYTHLRAHETLSDL
;
A
#
# COMPACT_ATOMS: atom_id res chain seq x y z
N GLY A 1 6.87 14.65 -2.19
CA GLY A 1 7.94 15.63 -1.95
C GLY A 1 9.07 15.47 -2.94
N ILE A 2 9.72 16.56 -3.28
CA ILE A 2 10.89 16.53 -4.17
C ILE A 2 12.11 16.18 -3.32
N PRO A 3 12.92 15.17 -3.68
CA PRO A 3 14.19 14.91 -3.01
C PRO A 3 15.08 16.15 -3.05
N GLY A 4 15.64 16.55 -1.89
CA GLY A 4 16.45 17.76 -1.77
C GLY A 4 15.68 19.04 -1.42
N ALA A 5 14.38 18.97 -1.16
CA ALA A 5 13.65 20.12 -0.61
C ALA A 5 14.21 20.51 0.77
N SER A 6 14.30 21.83 1.04
CA SER A 6 14.78 22.32 2.33
C SER A 6 13.82 21.99 3.49
N SER A 7 14.33 22.02 4.72
CA SER A 7 13.53 21.74 5.92
C SER A 7 12.39 22.72 6.09
N GLU A 8 12.61 24.01 5.75
CA GLU A 8 11.60 25.06 5.83
C GLU A 8 10.43 24.79 4.88
N VAL A 9 10.74 24.36 3.64
CA VAL A 9 9.71 24.00 2.65
C VAL A 9 8.94 22.77 3.09
N LEU A 10 9.63 21.75 3.65
CA LEU A 10 8.97 20.55 4.16
C LEU A 10 8.07 20.86 5.37
N GLU A 11 8.48 21.76 6.24
CA GLU A 11 7.69 22.21 7.39
C GLU A 11 6.44 22.93 6.93
N MET A 12 6.57 23.91 6.02
CA MET A 12 5.45 24.67 5.48
C MET A 12 4.43 23.77 4.77
N ILE A 13 4.90 22.90 3.87
CA ILE A 13 4.02 21.98 3.13
C ILE A 13 3.34 21.01 4.10
N GLY A 14 4.02 20.54 5.15
CA GLY A 14 3.47 19.62 6.12
C GLY A 14 2.26 20.17 6.90
N TYR A 15 2.15 21.47 7.07
CA TYR A 15 0.98 22.11 7.65
C TYR A 15 -0.13 22.42 6.62
N LEU A 16 0.19 22.42 5.34
CA LEU A 16 -0.75 22.73 4.26
C LEU A 16 -1.41 21.49 3.66
N CYS A 17 -0.76 20.31 3.75
CA CYS A 17 -1.27 19.08 3.14
C CYS A 17 -1.68 18.05 4.20
N ASP A 18 -2.60 17.14 3.82
CA ASP A 18 -3.03 16.05 4.69
C ASP A 18 -2.06 14.88 4.68
N ARG A 19 -1.44 14.61 3.54
CA ARG A 19 -0.48 13.52 3.35
C ARG A 19 0.75 14.00 2.58
N MET A 20 1.92 13.56 3.00
CA MET A 20 3.16 13.76 2.25
C MET A 20 3.69 12.43 1.72
N SER A 21 4.18 12.47 0.48
CA SER A 21 4.91 11.33 -0.12
C SER A 21 6.32 11.76 -0.49
N VAL A 22 7.29 10.94 -0.07
CA VAL A 22 8.65 10.97 -0.58
C VAL A 22 8.94 9.60 -1.16
N ASN A 23 9.11 9.52 -2.48
CA ASN A 23 9.22 8.23 -3.15
C ASN A 23 10.61 7.65 -2.98
N LEU A 24 10.67 6.39 -2.53
CA LEU A 24 11.92 5.63 -2.42
C LEU A 24 12.45 5.24 -3.80
N GLU A 25 11.56 5.10 -4.76
CA GLU A 25 11.75 4.69 -6.16
C GLU A 25 12.19 3.22 -6.26
N LEU A 26 13.33 2.84 -5.71
CA LEU A 26 13.86 1.48 -5.79
C LEU A 26 14.27 0.97 -4.40
N PRO A 27 14.09 -0.33 -4.13
CA PRO A 27 14.37 -0.91 -2.81
C PRO A 27 15.87 -0.96 -2.49
N THR A 28 16.73 -1.07 -3.52
CA THR A 28 18.20 -1.16 -3.33
C THR A 28 18.90 0.13 -3.71
N ALA A 29 20.08 0.36 -3.12
CA ALA A 29 20.92 1.51 -3.47
C ALA A 29 21.59 1.33 -4.85
N GLU A 30 21.83 0.08 -5.24
CA GLU A 30 22.41 -0.29 -6.53
C GLU A 30 21.42 -0.05 -7.66
N GLY A 31 20.18 -0.53 -7.51
CA GLY A 31 19.11 -0.26 -8.45
C GLY A 31 18.84 1.24 -8.61
N LEU A 32 18.85 2.00 -7.49
CA LEU A 32 18.67 3.45 -7.55
C LEU A 32 19.79 4.15 -8.33
N ARG A 33 21.05 3.73 -8.17
CA ARG A 33 22.15 4.28 -8.95
C ARG A 33 22.08 3.94 -10.43
N ALA A 34 21.61 2.73 -10.77
CA ALA A 34 21.47 2.28 -12.15
C ALA A 34 20.39 3.06 -12.90
N VAL A 35 19.22 3.30 -12.30
CA VAL A 35 18.07 3.91 -12.96
C VAL A 35 17.98 5.42 -12.72
N ALA A 36 18.45 5.91 -11.57
CA ALA A 36 18.36 7.31 -11.18
C ALA A 36 19.67 7.79 -10.52
N PRO A 37 20.78 7.91 -11.26
CA PRO A 37 22.12 8.20 -10.72
C PRO A 37 22.21 9.52 -9.96
N ASN A 38 21.34 10.48 -10.27
CA ASN A 38 21.26 11.78 -9.61
C ASN A 38 20.51 11.73 -8.26
N LYS A 39 19.90 10.61 -7.90
CA LYS A 39 19.20 10.44 -6.63
C LYS A 39 20.04 9.63 -5.63
N ALA A 40 20.45 10.28 -4.55
CA ALA A 40 21.13 9.59 -3.45
C ALA A 40 20.10 9.14 -2.40
N ARG A 41 20.24 7.91 -1.89
CA ARG A 41 19.34 7.35 -0.85
C ARG A 41 19.23 8.26 0.39
N LYS A 42 20.33 8.91 0.77
CA LYS A 42 20.34 9.88 1.87
C LYS A 42 19.37 11.05 1.62
N ASN A 43 19.29 11.55 0.38
CA ASN A 43 18.40 12.66 0.00
C ASN A 43 16.92 12.28 0.02
N ILE A 44 16.62 10.98 0.03
CA ILE A 44 15.25 10.43 0.15
C ILE A 44 14.90 10.16 1.62
N LEU A 45 15.80 9.51 2.36
CA LEU A 45 15.52 9.08 3.74
C LEU A 45 15.55 10.24 4.74
N THR A 46 16.37 11.29 4.49
CA THR A 46 16.43 12.46 5.38
C THR A 46 15.10 13.22 5.44
N PRO A 47 14.46 13.59 4.32
CA PRO A 47 13.11 14.16 4.33
C PRO A 47 12.05 13.26 5.00
N MET A 48 12.09 11.95 4.75
CA MET A 48 11.16 11.01 5.39
C MET A 48 11.26 11.07 6.92
N ARG A 49 12.49 11.13 7.45
CA ARG A 49 12.72 11.24 8.90
C ARG A 49 12.29 12.59 9.45
N PHE A 50 12.53 13.67 8.71
CA PHE A 50 12.08 15.01 9.06
C PHE A 50 10.52 15.03 9.20
N ILE A 51 9.82 14.50 8.20
CA ILE A 51 8.35 14.39 8.21
C ILE A 51 7.88 13.53 9.39
N GLN A 52 8.53 12.39 9.65
CA GLN A 52 8.19 11.52 10.79
C GLN A 52 8.30 12.26 12.12
N ASN A 53 9.37 13.02 12.32
CA ASN A 53 9.57 13.80 13.54
C ASN A 53 8.51 14.90 13.67
N GLY A 54 8.25 15.66 12.61
CA GLY A 54 7.20 16.68 12.60
C GLY A 54 5.81 16.11 12.93
N ILE A 55 5.47 14.92 12.41
CA ILE A 55 4.22 14.23 12.77
C ILE A 55 4.19 13.88 14.26
N LYS A 56 5.30 13.35 14.82
CA LYS A 56 5.39 13.00 16.25
C LYS A 56 5.27 14.24 17.14
N ASP A 57 6.01 15.29 16.82
CA ASP A 57 6.01 16.55 17.58
C ASP A 57 4.64 17.21 17.55
N SER A 58 3.98 17.23 16.40
CA SER A 58 2.62 17.77 16.27
C SER A 58 1.60 16.97 17.08
N ARG A 59 1.72 15.64 17.12
CA ARG A 59 0.86 14.77 17.96
C ARG A 59 1.09 15.00 19.44
N MET A 60 2.35 15.18 19.86
CA MET A 60 2.69 15.50 21.25
C MET A 60 2.14 16.86 21.67
N TYR A 61 2.27 17.88 20.81
CA TYR A 61 1.77 19.24 21.08
C TYR A 61 0.25 19.28 21.23
N HIS A 62 -0.51 18.58 20.38
CA HIS A 62 -1.97 18.58 20.41
C HIS A 62 -2.59 17.59 21.41
N GLY A 63 -1.77 16.76 22.07
CA GLY A 63 -2.19 15.73 23.02
C GLY A 63 -2.86 14.51 22.40
N ASN A 64 -2.64 13.35 22.98
CA ASN A 64 -3.16 12.05 22.49
C ASN A 64 -4.70 11.90 22.56
N SER A 65 -5.39 12.75 23.34
CA SER A 65 -6.84 12.62 23.58
C SER A 65 -7.72 13.07 22.42
N SER A 66 -7.21 13.92 21.53
CA SER A 66 -8.00 14.52 20.44
C SER A 66 -8.15 13.62 19.20
N MET A 67 -7.33 12.57 19.03
CA MET A 67 -7.37 11.73 17.82
C MET A 67 -8.57 10.80 17.72
N LYS A 68 -9.16 10.37 18.84
CA LYS A 68 -10.33 9.47 18.81
C LYS A 68 -11.61 10.16 18.33
N ASN A 69 -11.72 11.47 18.49
CA ASN A 69 -12.93 12.21 18.15
C ASN A 69 -12.87 12.99 16.81
N ARG A 70 -11.72 13.04 16.13
CA ARG A 70 -11.56 13.80 14.87
C ARG A 70 -11.49 12.95 13.60
N MET A 71 -11.92 11.71 13.64
CA MET A 71 -12.23 10.95 12.42
C MET A 71 -13.57 11.40 11.76
N TYR A 72 -14.35 12.24 12.46
CA TYR A 72 -15.47 13.01 11.90
C TYR A 72 -14.96 14.45 11.69
N ILE A 73 -14.44 14.73 10.51
CA ILE A 73 -14.34 16.11 10.01
C ILE A 73 -15.78 16.53 9.78
N ASP A 74 -16.22 17.57 10.48
CA ASP A 74 -17.47 18.25 10.16
C ASP A 74 -17.36 18.66 8.69
N GLU A 75 -18.20 18.09 7.83
CA GLU A 75 -18.18 18.33 6.39
C GLU A 75 -18.28 19.84 6.10
N GLN A 76 -18.99 20.57 6.93
CA GLN A 76 -19.19 22.00 6.80
C GLN A 76 -17.88 22.78 7.06
N ALA A 77 -17.13 22.43 8.11
CA ALA A 77 -15.81 22.99 8.40
C ALA A 77 -14.77 22.64 7.32
N TYR A 78 -14.89 21.46 6.71
CA TYR A 78 -14.05 21.06 5.58
C TYR A 78 -14.31 21.92 4.33
N TYR A 79 -15.59 22.15 3.98
CA TYR A 79 -15.94 23.00 2.83
C TYR A 79 -15.59 24.47 3.05
N GLU A 80 -15.69 24.98 4.27
CA GLU A 80 -15.27 26.34 4.62
C GLU A 80 -13.74 26.50 4.49
N GLN A 81 -12.94 25.52 5.00
CA GLN A 81 -11.49 25.52 4.82
C GLN A 81 -11.08 25.36 3.35
N MET A 82 -11.81 24.55 2.57
CA MET A 82 -11.54 24.40 1.12
C MET A 82 -11.90 25.67 0.36
N ALA A 83 -12.90 26.43 0.79
CA ALA A 83 -13.21 27.75 0.22
C ALA A 83 -12.09 28.76 0.51
N GLU A 84 -11.55 28.80 1.73
CA GLU A 84 -10.40 29.63 2.09
C GLU A 84 -9.13 29.26 1.32
N ILE A 85 -8.88 27.93 1.10
CA ILE A 85 -7.76 27.46 0.30
C ILE A 85 -7.92 27.84 -1.17
N LYS A 86 -9.14 27.76 -1.74
CA LYS A 86 -9.43 28.23 -3.10
C LYS A 86 -9.19 29.74 -3.25
N ASP A 87 -9.59 30.51 -2.26
CA ASP A 87 -9.35 31.96 -2.26
C ASP A 87 -7.85 32.28 -2.13
N SER A 88 -7.12 31.54 -1.30
CA SER A 88 -5.67 31.64 -1.18
C SER A 88 -4.94 31.21 -2.46
N THR A 89 -5.43 30.20 -3.16
CA THR A 89 -4.88 29.72 -4.45
C THR A 89 -5.19 30.73 -5.57
N ALA A 90 -6.35 31.34 -5.55
CA ALA A 90 -6.71 32.41 -6.47
C ALA A 90 -5.81 33.64 -6.27
N ARG A 91 -5.56 34.05 -5.02
CA ARG A 91 -4.63 35.15 -4.67
C ARG A 91 -3.19 34.82 -5.08
N LEU A 92 -2.73 33.56 -4.91
CA LEU A 92 -1.43 33.10 -5.40
C LEU A 92 -1.33 33.15 -6.93
N SER A 93 -2.39 32.77 -7.65
CA SER A 93 -2.41 32.85 -9.13
C SER A 93 -2.41 34.29 -9.63
N GLU A 94 -3.07 35.19 -8.92
CA GLU A 94 -3.10 36.62 -9.20
C GLU A 94 -1.75 37.25 -8.88
N TYR A 95 -1.12 36.86 -7.78
CA TYR A 95 0.25 37.23 -7.41
C TYR A 95 1.28 36.75 -8.44
N HIS A 96 1.21 35.52 -8.91
CA HIS A 96 2.08 35.02 -9.98
C HIS A 96 1.83 35.73 -11.33
N ARG A 97 0.61 36.20 -11.59
CA ARG A 97 0.29 37.01 -12.77
C ARG A 97 0.89 38.41 -12.65
N SER A 98 0.85 39.02 -11.49
CA SER A 98 1.47 40.33 -11.21
C SER A 98 3.00 40.26 -11.25
N LEU A 99 3.59 39.19 -10.80
CA LEU A 99 5.04 38.95 -10.90
C LEU A 99 5.52 38.83 -12.36
N ARG A 100 4.74 38.19 -13.25
CA ARG A 100 5.10 38.13 -14.69
C ARG A 100 5.06 39.49 -15.37
N VAL A 101 4.26 40.40 -14.88
CA VAL A 101 4.18 41.80 -15.39
C VAL A 101 5.32 42.65 -14.80
N ALA A 102 5.84 42.30 -13.61
CA ALA A 102 6.85 43.07 -12.89
C ALA A 102 8.30 42.68 -13.22
N THR A 103 8.54 41.58 -13.96
CA THR A 103 9.89 41.12 -14.35
C THR A 103 10.58 42.04 -15.38
N ASP A 104 9.92 43.05 -15.85
CA ASP A 104 10.54 44.10 -16.72
C ASP A 104 11.20 45.25 -15.96
N CYS A 105 11.23 45.20 -14.61
CA CYS A 105 11.83 46.29 -13.81
C CYS A 105 12.57 45.71 -12.59
N GLY A 106 13.90 45.77 -12.61
CA GLY A 106 14.87 45.25 -11.60
C GLY A 106 14.75 45.73 -10.15
N LYS A 107 13.50 45.92 -9.62
CA LYS A 107 13.20 46.21 -8.22
C LYS A 107 12.34 45.15 -7.55
N ALA A 108 12.01 44.07 -8.22
CA ALA A 108 11.08 43.06 -7.74
C ALA A 108 11.66 42.14 -6.63
N ASP A 109 12.99 41.87 -6.64
CA ASP A 109 13.60 40.87 -5.74
C ASP A 109 13.54 41.26 -4.26
N LYS A 110 13.76 42.56 -3.92
CA LYS A 110 13.75 43.02 -2.51
C LYS A 110 12.36 43.13 -1.89
N LEU A 111 11.31 43.32 -2.70
CA LEU A 111 9.92 43.33 -2.24
C LEU A 111 9.35 41.92 -2.10
N ALA A 112 9.80 41.01 -2.96
CA ALA A 112 9.45 39.58 -2.89
C ALA A 112 10.00 38.93 -1.63
N GLU A 113 11.28 39.17 -1.28
CA GLU A 113 11.91 38.65 -0.05
C GLU A 113 11.21 39.17 1.22
N LYS A 114 10.89 40.45 1.32
CA LYS A 114 10.19 41.03 2.48
C LYS A 114 8.74 40.55 2.63
N SER A 115 8.03 40.38 1.54
CA SER A 115 6.65 39.86 1.53
C SER A 115 6.63 38.35 1.88
N TRP A 116 7.64 37.59 1.44
CA TRP A 116 7.84 36.20 1.76
C TRP A 116 8.16 35.99 3.25
N GLU A 117 9.09 36.74 3.82
CA GLU A 117 9.42 36.65 5.24
C GLU A 117 8.27 37.04 6.17
N SER A 118 7.44 38.01 5.80
CA SER A 118 6.25 38.40 6.58
C SER A 118 5.10 37.36 6.49
N SER A 119 5.01 36.64 5.38
CA SER A 119 4.04 35.55 5.19
C SER A 119 4.48 34.26 5.88
N LEU A 120 5.77 34.08 6.18
CA LEU A 120 6.35 32.89 6.79
C LEU A 120 6.37 32.91 8.33
N SER A 121 5.91 33.97 8.98
CA SER A 121 5.60 33.87 10.41
C SER A 121 4.32 33.05 10.61
N ILE A 122 4.36 31.80 10.16
CA ILE A 122 3.34 30.81 10.45
C ILE A 122 3.39 30.58 11.96
N LYS A 123 2.57 31.33 12.71
CA LYS A 123 2.14 30.86 14.03
C LYS A 123 1.72 29.43 13.82
N ARG A 124 2.34 28.47 14.52
CA ARG A 124 1.99 27.05 14.39
C ARG A 124 0.48 26.95 14.41
N PRO A 125 -0.15 26.58 13.30
CA PRO A 125 -1.61 26.67 13.22
C PRO A 125 -2.18 25.61 14.16
N ASP A 126 -3.43 25.76 14.57
CA ASP A 126 -4.19 24.71 15.31
C ASP A 126 -4.33 23.40 14.53
N ARG A 127 -3.72 23.33 13.36
CA ARG A 127 -3.73 22.17 12.47
C ARG A 127 -2.57 21.23 12.76
N TYR A 128 -2.87 19.92 12.75
CA TYR A 128 -1.85 18.86 12.81
C TYR A 128 -0.94 18.90 11.58
N TYR A 129 0.34 18.67 11.81
CA TYR A 129 1.32 18.45 10.76
C TYR A 129 1.07 17.11 10.08
N VAL A 130 0.83 17.09 8.75
CA VAL A 130 0.56 15.90 7.93
C VAL A 130 -0.39 14.91 8.63
N PRO A 131 -1.65 15.27 8.89
CA PRO A 131 -2.55 14.48 9.74
C PRO A 131 -2.82 13.06 9.23
N ALA A 132 -2.87 12.84 7.91
CA ALA A 132 -3.03 11.52 7.30
C ALA A 132 -1.71 10.74 7.17
N GLY A 133 -0.57 11.33 7.62
CA GLY A 133 0.72 10.67 7.67
C GLY A 133 1.47 10.67 6.34
N GLN A 134 2.60 9.95 6.30
CA GLN A 134 3.46 9.88 5.12
C GLN A 134 3.32 8.55 4.37
N SER A 135 3.60 8.61 3.08
CA SER A 135 3.64 7.46 2.18
C SER A 135 4.91 7.47 1.33
N THR A 136 5.20 6.35 0.69
CA THR A 136 6.29 6.19 -0.27
C THR A 136 5.85 5.33 -1.45
N GLN A 137 6.62 5.34 -2.52
CA GLN A 137 6.40 4.51 -3.70
C GLN A 137 7.68 3.81 -4.10
N MET A 138 7.55 2.56 -4.57
CA MET A 138 8.61 1.76 -5.19
C MET A 138 8.19 1.30 -6.58
N ILE A 139 9.15 1.32 -7.51
CA ILE A 139 8.99 0.80 -8.87
C ILE A 139 9.35 -0.68 -8.84
N VAL A 140 8.57 -1.50 -9.53
CA VAL A 140 8.68 -2.96 -9.55
C VAL A 140 9.08 -3.42 -10.95
N GLY A 141 10.19 -4.15 -11.05
CA GLY A 141 10.64 -4.73 -12.31
C GLY A 141 11.50 -3.82 -13.19
N ALA A 142 11.95 -2.67 -12.65
CA ALA A 142 12.95 -1.83 -13.33
C ALA A 142 14.38 -2.37 -13.17
N THR A 143 14.62 -3.13 -12.13
CA THR A 143 15.91 -3.70 -11.75
C THR A 143 15.70 -5.14 -11.26
N GLY A 144 16.79 -5.84 -10.92
CA GLY A 144 16.77 -7.26 -10.56
C GLY A 144 16.30 -7.60 -9.14
N GLU A 145 15.66 -6.66 -8.42
CA GLU A 145 15.24 -6.91 -7.05
C GLU A 145 14.16 -8.00 -6.96
N SER A 146 14.32 -8.86 -5.95
CA SER A 146 13.34 -9.90 -5.64
C SER A 146 12.14 -9.33 -4.89
N ASP A 147 11.01 -10.06 -4.89
CA ASP A 147 9.83 -9.69 -4.12
C ASP A 147 10.14 -9.68 -2.62
N TYR A 148 10.99 -10.61 -2.16
CA TYR A 148 11.47 -10.65 -0.77
C TYR A 148 12.19 -9.36 -0.37
N GLN A 149 13.07 -8.84 -1.21
CA GLN A 149 13.76 -7.57 -0.96
C GLN A 149 12.77 -6.40 -0.91
N ILE A 150 11.81 -6.36 -1.83
CA ILE A 150 10.80 -5.30 -1.91
C ILE A 150 9.94 -5.28 -0.65
N ILE A 151 9.38 -6.44 -0.22
CA ILE A 151 8.51 -6.48 0.98
C ILE A 151 9.29 -6.28 2.27
N SER A 152 10.56 -6.71 2.35
CA SER A 152 11.44 -6.47 3.49
C SER A 152 11.74 -4.97 3.66
N VAL A 153 11.96 -4.26 2.56
CA VAL A 153 12.11 -2.80 2.58
C VAL A 153 10.80 -2.13 2.97
N ALA A 154 9.66 -2.60 2.45
CA ALA A 154 8.34 -2.08 2.84
C ALA A 154 8.08 -2.24 4.34
N GLU A 155 8.36 -3.42 4.92
CA GLU A 155 8.27 -3.65 6.35
C GLU A 155 9.17 -2.70 7.16
N ALA A 156 10.41 -2.49 6.71
CA ALA A 156 11.31 -1.53 7.32
C ALA A 156 10.79 -0.08 7.24
N MET A 157 10.11 0.30 6.14
CA MET A 157 9.48 1.62 6.00
C MET A 157 8.33 1.80 7.00
N TYR A 158 7.49 0.79 7.20
CA TYR A 158 6.44 0.81 8.22
C TYR A 158 7.00 0.94 9.63
N ASN A 159 7.99 0.11 9.97
CA ASN A 159 8.52 0.02 11.33
C ASN A 159 9.43 1.20 11.71
N ARG A 160 10.26 1.70 10.79
CA ARG A 160 11.27 2.72 11.08
C ARG A 160 10.84 4.15 10.77
N PHE A 161 9.91 4.34 9.82
CA PHE A 161 9.49 5.66 9.35
C PHE A 161 8.00 5.94 9.60
N ASP A 162 7.27 5.03 10.26
CA ASP A 162 5.82 5.16 10.54
C ASP A 162 5.02 5.47 9.25
N MET A 163 5.41 4.84 8.14
CA MET A 163 4.69 5.01 6.87
C MET A 163 3.25 4.51 7.01
N LYS A 164 2.31 5.21 6.39
CA LYS A 164 0.91 4.78 6.33
C LYS A 164 0.65 3.88 5.14
N ARG A 165 1.38 4.07 4.04
CA ARG A 165 1.26 3.23 2.84
C ARG A 165 2.55 3.24 2.03
N VAL A 166 2.88 2.08 1.49
CA VAL A 166 3.85 1.90 0.43
C VAL A 166 3.07 1.60 -0.85
N PHE A 167 3.35 2.36 -1.92
CA PHE A 167 2.79 2.13 -3.23
C PHE A 167 3.78 1.35 -4.08
N TYR A 168 3.27 0.44 -4.89
CA TYR A 168 4.04 -0.32 -5.87
C TYR A 168 3.58 0.09 -7.26
N SER A 169 4.51 0.26 -8.18
CA SER A 169 4.21 0.63 -9.56
C SER A 169 5.02 -0.24 -10.51
N ALA A 170 4.34 -1.01 -11.34
CA ALA A 170 5.01 -1.80 -12.37
C ALA A 170 5.78 -0.89 -13.33
N PHE A 171 7.02 -1.26 -13.60
CA PHE A 171 7.88 -0.50 -14.51
C PHE A 171 7.38 -0.61 -15.96
N VAL A 172 7.40 0.52 -16.65
CA VAL A 172 7.10 0.60 -18.09
C VAL A 172 8.24 1.34 -18.78
N ASN A 173 8.92 0.68 -19.72
CA ASN A 173 9.99 1.30 -20.51
C ASN A 173 9.40 2.14 -21.63
N VAL A 174 9.02 3.38 -21.31
CA VAL A 174 8.37 4.31 -22.26
C VAL A 174 9.35 4.82 -23.32
N ASN A 175 10.60 5.04 -22.93
CA ASN A 175 11.62 5.62 -23.81
C ASN A 175 12.32 4.59 -24.70
N MET A 176 11.95 3.32 -24.61
CA MET A 176 12.61 2.21 -25.33
C MET A 176 14.13 2.15 -25.09
N ASP A 177 14.56 2.47 -23.87
CA ASP A 177 15.97 2.44 -23.47
C ASP A 177 16.44 0.99 -23.37
N GLU A 178 17.42 0.62 -24.19
CA GLU A 178 17.97 -0.75 -24.26
C GLU A 178 18.73 -1.17 -23.00
N SER A 179 19.16 -0.21 -22.19
CA SER A 179 19.82 -0.46 -20.90
C SER A 179 18.85 -0.89 -19.81
N LEU A 180 17.53 -0.71 -20.01
CA LEU A 180 16.47 -1.01 -19.05
C LEU A 180 15.64 -2.20 -19.52
N PRO A 181 15.10 -3.01 -18.58
CA PRO A 181 14.28 -4.16 -18.92
C PRO A 181 12.94 -3.73 -19.55
N GLY A 182 12.26 -4.66 -20.21
CA GLY A 182 10.86 -4.50 -20.61
C GLY A 182 10.65 -4.03 -22.04
N ILE A 183 11.67 -3.93 -22.89
CA ILE A 183 11.46 -3.71 -24.34
C ILE A 183 10.71 -4.92 -24.89
N GLY A 184 9.52 -4.67 -25.45
CA GLY A 184 8.68 -5.72 -26.02
C GLY A 184 8.04 -6.67 -25.01
N GLN A 185 8.19 -6.42 -23.69
CA GLN A 185 7.53 -7.20 -22.64
C GLN A 185 6.44 -6.39 -21.96
N PRO A 186 5.31 -7.02 -21.57
CA PRO A 186 4.28 -6.34 -20.82
C PRO A 186 4.76 -5.98 -19.41
N PRO A 187 4.25 -4.86 -18.82
CA PRO A 187 4.58 -4.49 -17.45
C PRO A 187 4.22 -5.62 -16.45
N PRO A 188 4.99 -5.82 -15.38
CA PRO A 188 4.80 -6.92 -14.43
C PRO A 188 3.61 -6.65 -13.47
N LEU A 189 2.40 -6.44 -14.02
CA LEU A 189 1.19 -6.10 -13.25
C LEU A 189 0.78 -7.19 -12.26
N LYS A 190 0.99 -8.47 -12.58
CA LYS A 190 0.69 -9.56 -11.65
C LYS A 190 1.59 -9.48 -10.43
N ARG A 191 2.87 -9.19 -10.62
CA ARG A 191 3.86 -9.03 -9.55
C ARG A 191 3.51 -7.84 -8.66
N GLU A 192 3.16 -6.70 -9.25
CA GLU A 192 2.64 -5.53 -8.54
C GLU A 192 1.44 -5.91 -7.66
N HIS A 193 0.45 -6.61 -8.24
CA HIS A 193 -0.73 -7.05 -7.52
C HIS A 193 -0.41 -7.98 -6.34
N ARG A 194 0.53 -8.93 -6.51
CA ARG A 194 0.98 -9.82 -5.42
C ARG A 194 1.66 -9.04 -4.29
N LEU A 195 2.45 -8.04 -4.62
CA LEU A 195 3.09 -7.16 -3.64
C LEU A 195 2.05 -6.36 -2.84
N TYR A 196 1.00 -5.83 -3.47
CA TYR A 196 -0.11 -5.20 -2.75
C TYR A 196 -0.85 -6.16 -1.84
N GLN A 197 -1.06 -7.41 -2.25
CA GLN A 197 -1.67 -8.45 -1.40
C GLN A 197 -0.78 -8.77 -0.19
N ALA A 198 0.52 -8.91 -0.38
CA ALA A 198 1.48 -9.14 0.69
C ALA A 198 1.56 -7.95 1.66
N ASP A 199 1.59 -6.73 1.14
CA ASP A 199 1.54 -5.50 1.92
C ASP A 199 0.30 -5.44 2.83
N PHE A 200 -0.87 -5.83 2.28
CA PHE A 200 -2.10 -5.92 3.05
C PHE A 200 -2.02 -6.95 4.19
N LEU A 201 -1.40 -8.11 3.95
CA LEU A 201 -1.17 -9.13 4.97
C LEU A 201 -0.25 -8.61 6.09
N MET A 202 0.82 -7.92 5.74
CA MET A 202 1.73 -7.34 6.73
C MET A 202 1.04 -6.28 7.60
N ARG A 203 0.28 -5.37 6.99
CA ARG A 203 -0.34 -4.26 7.72
C ARG A 203 -1.54 -4.65 8.58
N PHE A 204 -2.35 -5.61 8.14
CA PHE A 204 -3.65 -5.88 8.76
C PHE A 204 -3.80 -7.28 9.34
N TYR A 205 -2.95 -8.23 8.96
CA TYR A 205 -3.04 -9.63 9.39
C TYR A 205 -1.88 -10.04 10.28
N GLY A 206 -0.91 -9.15 10.52
CA GLY A 206 0.22 -9.41 11.39
C GLY A 206 1.27 -10.36 10.81
N PHE A 207 1.32 -10.49 9.48
CA PHE A 207 2.42 -11.21 8.82
C PHE A 207 3.68 -10.35 8.81
N LYS A 208 4.84 -11.00 8.83
CA LYS A 208 6.15 -10.39 8.59
C LYS A 208 6.63 -10.72 7.19
N ALA A 209 7.51 -9.89 6.64
CA ALA A 209 8.09 -10.14 5.32
C ALA A 209 8.80 -11.50 5.27
N GLY A 210 9.59 -11.84 6.30
CA GLY A 210 10.30 -13.11 6.41
C GLY A 210 9.42 -14.34 6.64
N GLU A 211 8.11 -14.18 6.95
CA GLU A 211 7.14 -15.28 6.99
C GLU A 211 6.56 -15.55 5.61
N LEU A 212 6.37 -14.50 4.79
CA LEU A 212 5.77 -14.61 3.46
C LEU A 212 6.76 -15.11 2.41
N LEU A 213 8.00 -14.66 2.47
CA LEU A 213 9.09 -15.03 1.57
C LEU A 213 10.41 -15.16 2.35
N SER A 214 11.39 -15.83 1.77
CA SER A 214 12.72 -16.05 2.34
C SER A 214 13.80 -15.86 1.28
N GLU A 215 15.07 -15.98 1.67
CA GLU A 215 16.19 -15.95 0.74
C GLU A 215 16.16 -17.12 -0.24
N ASP A 216 15.61 -18.27 0.17
CA ASP A 216 15.47 -19.47 -0.68
C ASP A 216 14.22 -19.39 -1.58
N ASN A 217 13.17 -18.67 -1.15
CA ASN A 217 11.93 -18.49 -1.89
C ASN A 217 11.65 -16.98 -2.03
N GLN A 218 12.26 -16.38 -3.03
CA GLN A 218 12.33 -14.92 -3.17
C GLN A 218 11.17 -14.28 -3.93
N SER A 219 10.26 -15.08 -4.52
CA SER A 219 9.21 -14.54 -5.41
C SER A 219 7.84 -15.09 -5.07
N PHE A 220 6.82 -14.26 -5.23
CA PHE A 220 5.44 -14.70 -5.11
C PHE A 220 5.01 -15.54 -6.32
N ASN A 221 4.12 -16.49 -6.04
CA ASN A 221 3.52 -17.32 -7.06
C ASN A 221 2.52 -16.49 -7.92
N ASP A 222 2.59 -16.65 -9.24
CA ASP A 222 1.70 -15.92 -10.16
C ASP A 222 0.24 -16.42 -10.12
N TYR A 223 0.01 -17.65 -9.70
CA TYR A 223 -1.29 -18.33 -9.80
C TYR A 223 -2.09 -18.31 -8.50
N ILE A 224 -1.43 -18.38 -7.34
CA ILE A 224 -2.06 -18.34 -6.02
C ILE A 224 -1.71 -17.06 -5.27
N ASP A 225 -2.60 -16.58 -4.41
CA ASP A 225 -2.33 -15.39 -3.62
C ASP A 225 -1.28 -15.65 -2.50
N PRO A 226 -0.57 -14.61 -2.01
CA PRO A 226 0.49 -14.76 -1.01
C PRO A 226 0.05 -15.46 0.27
N LYS A 227 -1.21 -15.33 0.68
CA LYS A 227 -1.73 -16.00 1.87
C LYS A 227 -1.94 -17.50 1.62
N CYS A 228 -2.41 -17.87 0.44
CA CYS A 228 -2.52 -19.26 0.01
C CYS A 228 -1.12 -19.88 -0.13
N GLN A 229 -0.17 -19.15 -0.74
CA GLN A 229 1.21 -19.60 -0.88
C GLN A 229 1.84 -19.91 0.50
N TRP A 230 1.68 -18.98 1.44
CA TRP A 230 2.14 -19.18 2.82
C TRP A 230 1.49 -20.41 3.47
N ALA A 231 0.18 -20.55 3.38
CA ALA A 231 -0.54 -21.66 4.02
C ALA A 231 -0.18 -23.03 3.45
N VAL A 232 0.07 -23.11 2.14
CA VAL A 232 0.51 -24.33 1.47
C VAL A 232 1.94 -24.71 1.91
N GLY A 233 2.81 -23.72 2.11
CA GLY A 233 4.17 -23.93 2.62
C GLY A 233 4.25 -24.23 4.13
N HIS A 234 3.13 -24.14 4.87
CA HIS A 234 3.06 -24.33 6.33
C HIS A 234 1.90 -25.24 6.71
N LEU A 235 1.80 -26.40 6.02
CA LEU A 235 0.71 -27.35 6.25
C LEU A 235 0.71 -27.94 7.66
N GLU A 236 1.83 -27.91 8.36
CA GLU A 236 1.95 -28.27 9.77
C GLU A 236 1.10 -27.42 10.72
N CYS A 237 0.73 -26.20 10.31
CA CYS A 237 -0.15 -25.30 11.05
C CYS A 237 -1.64 -25.63 10.85
N PHE A 238 -1.97 -26.59 9.98
CA PHE A 238 -3.34 -26.87 9.54
C PHE A 238 -3.73 -28.35 9.75
N PRO A 239 -5.02 -28.68 9.89
CA PRO A 239 -6.16 -27.77 9.83
C PRO A 239 -6.38 -27.00 11.13
N VAL A 240 -6.94 -25.79 11.02
CA VAL A 240 -7.30 -24.93 12.15
C VAL A 240 -8.75 -25.17 12.56
N GLU A 241 -8.98 -25.45 13.85
CA GLU A 241 -10.33 -25.62 14.40
C GLU A 241 -11.00 -24.24 14.63
N ILE A 242 -12.09 -24.00 13.90
CA ILE A 242 -12.81 -22.71 13.93
C ILE A 242 -13.39 -22.38 15.30
N MET A 243 -13.79 -23.40 16.07
CA MET A 243 -14.44 -23.19 17.35
C MET A 243 -13.47 -22.73 18.45
N THR A 244 -12.20 -23.07 18.37
CA THR A 244 -11.21 -22.83 19.44
C THR A 244 -10.09 -21.86 19.08
N ALA A 245 -9.71 -21.78 17.80
CA ALA A 245 -8.57 -20.98 17.34
C ALA A 245 -8.67 -19.49 17.73
N ASP A 246 -7.55 -18.88 18.06
CA ASP A 246 -7.47 -17.44 18.36
C ASP A 246 -7.63 -16.57 17.13
N TYR A 247 -7.71 -15.24 17.36
CA TYR A 247 -7.93 -14.25 16.30
C TYR A 247 -6.86 -14.29 15.22
N TYR A 248 -5.59 -14.35 15.60
CA TYR A 248 -4.48 -14.29 14.66
C TYR A 248 -4.30 -15.60 13.90
N THR A 249 -4.52 -16.73 14.55
CA THR A 249 -4.55 -18.05 13.91
C THR A 249 -5.64 -18.12 12.84
N LEU A 250 -6.84 -17.65 13.13
CA LEU A 250 -7.93 -17.55 12.14
C LEU A 250 -7.58 -16.62 10.96
N LEU A 251 -6.87 -15.51 11.22
CA LEU A 251 -6.41 -14.61 10.17
C LEU A 251 -5.37 -15.24 9.24
N ARG A 252 -4.68 -16.29 9.65
CA ARG A 252 -3.71 -16.99 8.80
C ARG A 252 -4.37 -17.94 7.81
N VAL A 253 -5.62 -18.34 8.07
CA VAL A 253 -6.38 -19.24 7.18
C VAL A 253 -6.76 -18.54 5.87
N PRO A 254 -6.39 -19.09 4.68
CA PRO A 254 -6.86 -18.59 3.40
C PRO A 254 -8.38 -18.47 3.33
N GLY A 255 -8.88 -17.41 2.70
CA GLY A 255 -10.32 -17.17 2.58
C GLY A 255 -11.02 -16.61 3.83
N ILE A 256 -10.31 -16.43 4.95
CA ILE A 256 -10.84 -15.80 6.17
C ILE A 256 -10.24 -14.40 6.32
N GLY A 257 -11.09 -13.39 6.31
CA GLY A 257 -10.70 -11.97 6.48
C GLY A 257 -11.01 -11.44 7.88
N THR A 258 -10.53 -10.24 8.21
CA THR A 258 -10.72 -9.60 9.53
C THR A 258 -12.17 -9.51 9.96
N ASN A 259 -13.09 -9.17 9.03
CA ASN A 259 -14.52 -9.11 9.32
C ASN A 259 -15.11 -10.50 9.59
N SER A 260 -14.69 -11.52 8.82
CA SER A 260 -15.12 -12.90 9.01
C SER A 260 -14.64 -13.44 10.36
N VAL A 261 -13.38 -13.19 10.74
CA VAL A 261 -12.84 -13.58 12.06
C VAL A 261 -13.66 -12.97 13.20
N ARG A 262 -13.95 -11.67 13.14
CA ARG A 262 -14.75 -10.99 14.17
C ARG A 262 -16.16 -11.62 14.31
N ARG A 263 -16.80 -11.94 13.18
CA ARG A 263 -18.10 -12.60 13.16
C ARG A 263 -18.03 -14.03 13.72
N ILE A 264 -17.02 -14.81 13.33
CA ILE A 264 -16.77 -16.16 13.85
C ILE A 264 -16.59 -16.13 15.37
N ILE A 265 -15.67 -15.31 15.90
CA ILE A 265 -15.41 -15.22 17.34
C ILE A 265 -16.66 -14.79 18.13
N LYS A 266 -17.49 -13.93 17.56
CA LYS A 266 -18.75 -13.53 18.19
C LYS A 266 -19.77 -14.67 18.17
N ALA A 267 -19.97 -15.32 17.03
CA ALA A 267 -21.01 -16.33 16.83
C ALA A 267 -20.73 -17.64 17.58
N ARG A 268 -19.46 -18.11 17.61
CA ARG A 268 -19.10 -19.35 18.29
C ARG A 268 -19.30 -19.34 19.82
N LYS A 269 -19.49 -18.15 20.42
CA LYS A 269 -19.86 -18.02 21.84
C LYS A 269 -21.29 -18.46 22.14
N HIS A 270 -22.15 -18.49 21.13
CA HIS A 270 -23.57 -18.73 21.28
C HIS A 270 -24.04 -20.04 20.64
N ALA A 271 -23.32 -20.52 19.64
CA ALA A 271 -23.69 -21.74 18.90
C ALA A 271 -22.47 -22.41 18.27
N LYS A 272 -22.61 -23.74 18.02
CA LYS A 272 -21.68 -24.46 17.14
C LYS A 272 -21.84 -23.98 15.71
N LEU A 273 -20.74 -23.70 15.04
CA LEU A 273 -20.72 -23.20 13.67
C LEU A 273 -20.57 -24.33 12.67
N SER A 274 -21.32 -24.26 11.59
CA SER A 274 -21.21 -25.13 10.42
C SER A 274 -20.51 -24.42 9.27
N PHE A 275 -20.08 -25.16 8.24
CA PHE A 275 -19.51 -24.57 7.02
C PHE A 275 -20.50 -23.65 6.29
N THR A 276 -21.81 -23.93 6.38
CA THR A 276 -22.84 -23.05 5.81
C THR A 276 -22.91 -21.71 6.55
N ASP A 277 -22.72 -21.70 7.87
CA ASP A 277 -22.66 -20.47 8.67
C ASP A 277 -21.41 -19.67 8.36
N LEU A 278 -20.27 -20.33 8.20
CA LEU A 278 -19.03 -19.68 7.78
C LEU A 278 -19.18 -18.96 6.44
N LYS A 279 -19.86 -19.58 5.46
CA LYS A 279 -20.17 -18.95 4.17
C LYS A 279 -21.01 -17.69 4.33
N LYS A 280 -22.05 -17.72 5.18
CA LYS A 280 -22.90 -16.55 5.50
C LYS A 280 -22.11 -15.45 6.22
N MET A 281 -21.07 -15.80 6.98
CA MET A 281 -20.18 -14.86 7.65
C MET A 281 -19.12 -14.22 6.73
N GLY A 282 -19.10 -14.59 5.44
CA GLY A 282 -18.20 -14.03 4.44
C GLY A 282 -16.87 -14.78 4.31
N VAL A 283 -16.81 -16.03 4.77
CA VAL A 283 -15.63 -16.90 4.52
C VAL A 283 -15.69 -17.41 3.08
N VAL A 284 -14.57 -17.28 2.38
CA VAL A 284 -14.40 -17.82 1.02
C VAL A 284 -14.09 -19.31 1.13
N LEU A 285 -15.13 -20.14 1.25
CA LEU A 285 -14.98 -21.58 1.54
C LEU A 285 -14.12 -22.31 0.50
N LYS A 286 -14.19 -21.95 -0.77
CA LYS A 286 -13.37 -22.57 -1.83
C LYS A 286 -11.86 -22.45 -1.60
N ARG A 287 -11.42 -21.50 -0.76
CA ARG A 287 -10.03 -21.38 -0.30
C ARG A 287 -9.83 -21.97 1.08
N ALA A 288 -10.78 -21.75 2.00
CA ALA A 288 -10.64 -22.11 3.41
C ALA A 288 -10.80 -23.61 3.69
N LEU A 289 -11.58 -24.34 2.88
CA LEU A 289 -12.01 -25.70 3.17
C LEU A 289 -10.86 -26.71 3.36
N TYR A 290 -9.68 -26.46 2.78
CA TYR A 290 -8.49 -27.28 2.92
C TYR A 290 -7.75 -27.08 4.25
N PHE A 291 -8.03 -25.97 4.92
CA PHE A 291 -7.23 -25.46 6.04
C PHE A 291 -8.00 -25.39 7.36
N ILE A 292 -9.29 -25.78 7.39
CA ILE A 292 -10.13 -25.63 8.58
C ILE A 292 -10.91 -26.90 8.92
N THR A 293 -11.21 -27.00 10.23
CA THR A 293 -12.20 -27.92 10.77
C THR A 293 -13.32 -27.15 11.48
N CYS A 294 -14.51 -27.71 11.48
CA CYS A 294 -15.66 -27.27 12.26
C CYS A 294 -16.11 -28.43 13.14
N ASP A 295 -16.08 -28.26 14.46
CA ASP A 295 -16.41 -29.29 15.44
C ASP A 295 -15.61 -30.59 15.19
N GLY A 296 -14.28 -30.44 14.91
CA GLY A 296 -13.34 -31.52 14.67
C GLY A 296 -13.46 -32.20 13.29
N ARG A 297 -14.28 -31.69 12.37
CA ARG A 297 -14.50 -32.31 11.06
C ARG A 297 -14.14 -31.37 9.93
N MET A 298 -13.42 -31.88 8.93
CA MET A 298 -13.25 -31.19 7.65
C MET A 298 -14.52 -31.27 6.80
N MET A 299 -14.72 -30.30 5.92
CA MET A 299 -15.87 -30.31 4.99
C MET A 299 -15.83 -31.51 4.04
N TYR A 300 -14.64 -31.87 3.58
CA TYR A 300 -14.35 -33.05 2.78
C TYR A 300 -13.14 -33.75 3.37
N ASN A 301 -13.07 -35.07 3.23
CA ASN A 301 -11.89 -35.82 3.62
C ASN A 301 -10.75 -35.56 2.61
N THR A 302 -10.04 -34.47 2.83
CA THR A 302 -9.03 -33.96 1.91
C THR A 302 -7.63 -34.33 2.43
N LYS A 303 -6.82 -34.86 1.56
CA LYS A 303 -5.40 -35.08 1.89
C LYS A 303 -4.68 -33.71 2.01
N LEU A 304 -4.00 -33.50 3.13
CA LEU A 304 -3.12 -32.34 3.33
C LEU A 304 -1.80 -32.57 2.58
N ASP A 305 -1.84 -32.34 1.29
CA ASP A 305 -0.71 -32.47 0.38
C ASP A 305 -0.56 -31.16 -0.41
N GLU A 306 0.66 -30.65 -0.47
CA GLU A 306 0.97 -29.38 -1.09
C GLU A 306 0.55 -29.32 -2.56
N SER A 307 0.96 -30.33 -3.33
CA SER A 307 0.67 -30.39 -4.76
C SER A 307 -0.83 -30.52 -5.05
N TYR A 308 -1.53 -31.32 -4.22
CA TYR A 308 -2.98 -31.49 -4.33
C TYR A 308 -3.72 -30.17 -4.06
N ILE A 309 -3.41 -29.53 -2.94
CA ILE A 309 -4.07 -28.28 -2.53
C ILE A 309 -3.78 -27.16 -3.52
N THR A 310 -2.53 -26.98 -3.94
CA THR A 310 -2.13 -25.97 -4.91
C THR A 310 -2.87 -26.11 -6.22
N ARG A 311 -2.94 -27.34 -6.76
CA ARG A 311 -3.68 -27.61 -8.00
C ARG A 311 -5.15 -27.24 -7.89
N HIS A 312 -5.80 -27.59 -6.78
CA HIS A 312 -7.21 -27.27 -6.55
C HIS A 312 -7.46 -25.78 -6.31
N LEU A 313 -6.54 -25.08 -5.64
CA LEU A 313 -6.63 -23.63 -5.48
C LEU A 313 -6.55 -22.91 -6.84
N ILE A 314 -5.62 -23.32 -7.70
CA ILE A 314 -5.49 -22.77 -9.05
C ILE A 314 -6.74 -23.06 -9.88
N TYR A 315 -7.23 -24.31 -9.87
CA TYR A 315 -8.44 -24.71 -10.60
C TYR A 315 -9.68 -23.92 -10.17
N ASN A 316 -9.88 -23.74 -8.85
CA ASN A 316 -11.01 -23.01 -8.31
C ASN A 316 -10.98 -21.50 -8.61
N GLU A 317 -9.81 -20.94 -8.85
CA GLU A 317 -9.67 -19.52 -9.19
C GLU A 317 -9.71 -19.26 -10.71
N ARG A 318 -9.20 -20.21 -11.49
CA ARG A 318 -9.09 -20.12 -12.95
C ARG A 318 -9.29 -21.49 -13.59
N PRO A 319 -10.54 -21.97 -13.73
CA PRO A 319 -10.82 -23.27 -14.33
C PRO A 319 -10.25 -23.42 -15.75
N ASP A 320 -10.20 -22.32 -16.50
CA ASP A 320 -9.72 -22.32 -17.89
C ASP A 320 -8.19 -22.39 -18.01
N THR A 321 -7.45 -22.06 -16.95
CA THR A 321 -5.96 -22.05 -17.00
C THR A 321 -5.37 -23.46 -16.94
N MET A 322 -6.10 -24.44 -16.42
CA MET A 322 -5.63 -25.83 -16.37
C MET A 322 -5.67 -26.51 -17.74
N LEU A 323 -6.60 -26.08 -18.60
CA LEU A 323 -6.66 -26.49 -20.01
C LEU A 323 -5.55 -25.82 -20.85
N LEU A 324 -4.98 -24.70 -20.35
CA LEU A 324 -3.94 -23.92 -21.02
C LEU A 324 -2.51 -24.24 -20.53
N ALA A 325 -2.35 -24.97 -19.40
CA ALA A 325 -1.04 -25.39 -18.91
C ALA A 325 -0.34 -26.36 -19.89
N ASP A 326 -1.11 -27.04 -20.73
CA ASP A 326 -0.59 -27.85 -21.84
C ASP A 326 -0.36 -27.06 -23.14
N ASN A 327 -0.84 -25.81 -23.21
CA ASN A 327 -0.67 -24.92 -24.36
C ASN A 327 0.01 -23.60 -23.95
N LYS A 328 1.25 -23.41 -24.41
CA LYS A 328 2.16 -22.28 -24.12
C LYS A 328 1.75 -20.90 -24.65
N SER A 329 0.47 -20.57 -24.74
CA SER A 329 0.05 -19.25 -25.20
C SER A 329 -1.05 -18.61 -24.33
N CYS A 330 -0.64 -17.95 -23.26
CA CYS A 330 -1.48 -16.90 -22.66
C CYS A 330 -1.44 -15.66 -23.53
N THR A 331 -2.50 -15.38 -24.27
CA THR A 331 -2.60 -14.23 -25.15
C THR A 331 -2.85 -12.93 -24.37
N TYR A 332 -2.31 -11.83 -24.90
CA TYR A 332 -2.34 -10.46 -24.39
C TYR A 332 -3.76 -9.94 -24.06
N GLU A 333 -4.80 -10.44 -24.72
CA GLU A 333 -6.20 -10.04 -24.52
C GLU A 333 -6.76 -10.35 -23.13
N GLN A 334 -6.31 -11.45 -22.50
CA GLN A 334 -6.73 -11.78 -21.12
C GLN A 334 -6.14 -10.84 -20.07
N MET A 335 -5.02 -10.19 -20.35
CA MET A 335 -4.40 -9.22 -19.44
C MET A 335 -5.10 -7.85 -19.49
N SER A 336 -5.70 -7.47 -20.62
CA SER A 336 -6.40 -6.19 -20.76
C SER A 336 -7.69 -6.10 -19.92
N ILE A 337 -8.40 -7.21 -19.71
CA ILE A 337 -9.61 -7.27 -18.88
C ILE A 337 -9.28 -7.02 -17.41
N PHE A 338 -8.13 -7.50 -16.94
CA PHE A 338 -7.67 -7.24 -15.57
C PHE A 338 -7.11 -5.82 -15.40
N ALA A 339 -6.48 -5.26 -16.42
CA ALA A 339 -6.02 -3.87 -16.44
C ALA A 339 -7.19 -2.89 -16.34
N VAL A 340 -8.29 -3.14 -17.07
CA VAL A 340 -9.52 -2.33 -17.03
C VAL A 340 -10.19 -2.41 -15.64
N SER A 341 -10.24 -3.59 -15.03
CA SER A 341 -10.78 -3.74 -13.67
C SER A 341 -9.92 -3.01 -12.61
N TYR A 342 -8.60 -2.96 -12.81
CA TYR A 342 -7.69 -2.27 -11.90
C TYR A 342 -7.76 -0.73 -12.02
N THR A 343 -7.91 -0.20 -13.22
CA THR A 343 -8.13 1.24 -13.43
C THR A 343 -9.47 1.70 -12.86
N HIS A 344 -10.49 0.85 -12.90
CA HIS A 344 -11.79 1.15 -12.28
C HIS A 344 -11.73 1.13 -10.74
N LEU A 345 -10.98 0.21 -10.14
CA LEU A 345 -10.72 0.18 -8.70
C LEU A 345 -9.90 1.41 -8.25
N ARG A 346 -8.94 1.85 -9.06
CA ARG A 346 -8.15 3.06 -8.77
C ARG A 346 -8.99 4.34 -8.87
N ALA A 347 -9.94 4.41 -9.79
CA ALA A 347 -10.88 5.52 -9.91
C ALA A 347 -11.89 5.58 -8.74
N HIS A 348 -12.33 4.43 -8.24
CA HIS A 348 -13.21 4.36 -7.06
C HIS A 348 -12.48 4.67 -5.74
N GLU A 349 -11.21 4.25 -5.59
CA GLU A 349 -10.43 4.61 -4.39
C GLU A 349 -10.11 6.11 -4.33
N THR A 350 -9.96 6.78 -5.47
CA THR A 350 -9.73 8.24 -5.53
C THR A 350 -11.02 9.05 -5.33
N LEU A 351 -12.19 8.47 -5.55
CA LEU A 351 -13.50 9.13 -5.35
C LEU A 351 -14.08 8.90 -3.94
N SER A 352 -13.66 7.84 -3.24
CA SER A 352 -14.09 7.59 -1.86
C SER A 352 -13.18 8.22 -0.80
N ASP A 353 -12.00 8.74 -1.21
CA ASP A 353 -11.06 9.47 -0.34
C ASP A 353 -11.13 11.00 -0.56
N LEU A 354 -12.08 11.49 -1.37
CA LEU A 354 -12.50 12.88 -1.50
C LEU A 354 -13.85 13.11 -0.79
#